data_6cb3f87715f28982fb5e9f8ed2e6830d
#
_entry.id   6cb3f87715f28982fb5e9f8ed2e6830d
#
_cell.length_a   1.000
_cell.length_b   1.000
_cell.length_c   1.000
_cell.angle_alpha   90.00
_cell.angle_beta   90.00
_cell.angle_gamma   90.00
#
_symmetry.space_group_name_H-M   'P 1'
#
loop_
_entity.id
_entity.type
_entity.pdbx_description
1 polymer ?
#
loop_
_entity_poly.entity_id
_entity_poly.type
_entity_poly.pdbx_seq_one_letter_code
_entity_poly.pdbx_strand_id
1 'polypeptide(L)'
;MEAWPNRKIYEGAFFEGNKHGKGKLSFPDGSIFEGDFNMNEIHGHGVYLWADKRKYTGELVNGMMHGRGHLINPDGTQYIGEFQLDKRHGQGKFIWYKGREYEGGWVRGK
;
A
#
# COMPACT_ATOMS: atom_id res chain seq x y z
N MET A 1 9.50 1.91 -19.96
CA MET A 1 9.96 1.03 -18.86
C MET A 1 11.39 1.40 -18.50
N GLU A 2 11.68 1.42 -17.23
CA GLU A 2 12.98 1.84 -16.72
C GLU A 2 13.44 0.88 -15.61
N ALA A 3 14.69 0.43 -15.71
CA ALA A 3 15.25 -0.53 -14.75
C ALA A 3 16.46 0.08 -14.05
N TRP A 4 16.60 -0.20 -12.77
CA TRP A 4 17.71 0.28 -11.93
C TRP A 4 18.62 -0.88 -11.56
N PRO A 5 19.86 -0.61 -11.12
CA PRO A 5 20.79 -1.69 -10.74
C PRO A 5 20.25 -2.61 -9.66
N ASN A 6 19.36 -2.14 -8.78
CA ASN A 6 18.72 -2.96 -7.76
C ASN A 6 17.51 -3.74 -8.30
N ARG A 7 17.32 -3.74 -9.60
CA ARG A 7 16.26 -4.45 -10.30
C ARG A 7 14.85 -3.95 -10.05
N LYS A 8 14.69 -2.75 -9.54
CA LYS A 8 13.39 -2.12 -9.56
C LYS A 8 13.04 -1.76 -11.01
N ILE A 9 11.80 -2.00 -11.38
CA ILE A 9 11.33 -1.68 -12.73
C ILE A 9 10.11 -0.78 -12.60
N TYR A 10 10.18 0.38 -13.24
CA TYR A 10 9.05 1.31 -13.26
C TYR A 10 8.46 1.41 -14.65
N GLU A 11 7.14 1.32 -14.74
CA GLU A 11 6.38 1.52 -15.97
C GLU A 11 5.29 2.54 -15.69
N GLY A 12 5.33 3.67 -16.37
CA GLY A 12 4.31 4.69 -16.18
C GLY A 12 4.75 6.08 -16.59
N ALA A 13 4.05 7.07 -16.04
CA ALA A 13 4.27 8.46 -16.41
C ALA A 13 5.47 9.05 -15.67
N PHE A 14 6.11 10.03 -16.32
CA PHE A 14 7.21 10.78 -15.76
C PHE A 14 6.93 12.27 -15.90
N PHE A 15 7.46 13.05 -14.98
CA PHE A 15 7.45 14.51 -15.06
C PHE A 15 8.83 15.00 -14.67
N GLU A 16 9.50 15.70 -15.62
CA GLU A 16 10.85 16.23 -15.40
C GLU A 16 11.81 15.16 -14.85
N GLY A 17 11.74 13.94 -15.42
CA GLY A 17 12.62 12.84 -15.02
C GLY A 17 12.22 12.09 -13.78
N ASN A 18 11.14 12.51 -13.11
CA ASN A 18 10.66 11.86 -11.89
C ASN A 18 9.41 11.02 -12.18
N LYS A 19 9.28 9.90 -11.46
CA LYS A 19 8.02 9.15 -11.48
C LYS A 19 6.91 10.06 -10.99
N HIS A 20 5.86 10.21 -11.78
CA HIS A 20 4.80 11.14 -11.44
C HIS A 20 3.52 10.75 -12.16
N GLY A 21 2.37 10.83 -11.46
CA GLY A 21 1.10 10.40 -12.00
C GLY A 21 0.90 8.91 -11.80
N LYS A 22 0.27 8.23 -12.74
CA LYS A 22 -0.01 6.80 -12.62
C LYS A 22 1.17 5.97 -13.07
N GLY A 23 1.48 4.93 -12.32
CA GLY A 23 2.57 4.05 -12.69
C GLY A 23 2.55 2.74 -11.92
N LYS A 24 3.44 1.83 -12.32
CA LYS A 24 3.61 0.52 -11.70
C LYS A 24 5.09 0.33 -11.40
N LEU A 25 5.40 0.02 -10.15
CA LEU A 25 6.76 -0.22 -9.70
C LEU A 25 6.89 -1.66 -9.21
N SER A 26 7.84 -2.38 -9.80
CA SER A 26 8.13 -3.77 -9.42
C SER A 26 9.45 -3.79 -8.66
N PHE A 27 9.46 -4.49 -7.53
CA PHE A 27 10.63 -4.58 -6.66
C PHE A 27 11.32 -5.93 -6.83
N PRO A 28 12.63 -6.01 -6.52
CA PRO A 28 13.38 -7.25 -6.71
C PRO A 28 12.91 -8.41 -5.82
N ASP A 29 12.24 -8.12 -4.71
CA ASP A 29 11.71 -9.16 -3.81
C ASP A 29 10.38 -9.74 -4.28
N GLY A 30 9.85 -9.24 -5.40
CA GLY A 30 8.55 -9.68 -5.92
C GLY A 30 7.38 -8.80 -5.54
N SER A 31 7.60 -7.78 -4.72
CA SER A 31 6.54 -6.82 -4.39
C SER A 31 6.23 -5.94 -5.59
N ILE A 32 4.97 -5.50 -5.69
CA ILE A 32 4.52 -4.64 -6.79
C ILE A 32 3.63 -3.55 -6.23
N PHE A 33 3.87 -2.31 -6.66
CA PHE A 33 2.96 -1.21 -6.39
C PHE A 33 2.42 -0.66 -7.70
N GLU A 34 1.11 -0.42 -7.76
CA GLU A 34 0.48 0.20 -8.91
C GLU A 34 -0.46 1.31 -8.43
N GLY A 35 -0.24 2.54 -8.87
CA GLY A 35 -1.05 3.67 -8.45
C GLY A 35 -0.38 5.00 -8.67
N ASP A 36 -0.58 5.91 -7.72
CA ASP A 36 -0.14 7.30 -7.85
C ASP A 36 1.28 7.51 -7.37
N PHE A 37 2.02 8.30 -8.13
CA PHE A 37 3.36 8.77 -7.77
C PHE A 37 3.38 10.29 -7.77
N ASN A 38 4.18 10.86 -6.89
CA ASN A 38 4.43 12.28 -6.87
C ASN A 38 5.92 12.50 -6.67
N MET A 39 6.60 13.02 -7.70
CA MET A 39 8.03 13.32 -7.68
C MET A 39 8.85 12.18 -7.10
N ASN A 40 8.75 10.99 -7.74
CA ASN A 40 9.45 9.76 -7.39
C ASN A 40 8.93 9.01 -6.16
N GLU A 41 7.96 9.56 -5.45
CA GLU A 41 7.44 8.93 -4.24
C GLU A 41 6.05 8.36 -4.47
N ILE A 42 5.76 7.24 -3.82
CA ILE A 42 4.41 6.68 -3.79
C ILE A 42 3.56 7.59 -2.91
N HIS A 43 2.59 8.25 -3.51
CA HIS A 43 1.78 9.22 -2.78
C HIS A 43 0.41 9.34 -3.43
N GLY A 44 -0.64 9.06 -2.70
CA GLY A 44 -1.99 9.08 -3.21
C GLY A 44 -2.63 7.72 -3.06
N HIS A 45 -3.39 7.28 -4.08
CA HIS A 45 -4.09 6.01 -4.05
C HIS A 45 -3.38 4.95 -4.86
N GLY A 46 -3.47 3.71 -4.42
CA GLY A 46 -2.92 2.62 -5.19
C GLY A 46 -3.13 1.26 -4.56
N VAL A 47 -2.57 0.26 -5.21
CA VAL A 47 -2.59 -1.13 -4.77
C VAL A 47 -1.16 -1.59 -4.56
N TYR A 48 -0.85 -2.03 -3.36
CA TYR A 48 0.47 -2.55 -3.02
C TYR A 48 0.34 -4.05 -2.73
N LEU A 49 1.08 -4.85 -3.49
CA LEU A 49 1.11 -6.29 -3.26
C LEU A 49 2.51 -6.67 -2.82
N TRP A 50 2.65 -7.10 -1.57
CA TRP A 50 3.95 -7.49 -1.03
C TRP A 50 4.33 -8.90 -1.43
N ALA A 51 5.62 -9.20 -1.35
CA ALA A 51 6.15 -10.51 -1.69
C ALA A 51 5.54 -11.64 -0.84
N ASP A 52 5.13 -11.33 0.39
CA ASP A 52 4.49 -12.30 1.29
C ASP A 52 2.99 -12.48 1.02
N LYS A 53 2.47 -11.86 -0.05
CA LYS A 53 1.08 -11.95 -0.49
C LYS A 53 0.11 -11.05 0.27
N ARG A 54 0.57 -10.17 1.15
CA ARG A 54 -0.29 -9.12 1.69
C ARG A 54 -0.66 -8.16 0.56
N LYS A 55 -1.88 -7.65 0.61
CA LYS A 55 -2.36 -6.70 -0.40
C LYS A 55 -3.02 -5.52 0.27
N TYR A 56 -2.58 -4.33 -0.06
CA TYR A 56 -3.18 -3.10 0.43
C TYR A 56 -3.78 -2.32 -0.73
N THR A 57 -5.00 -1.82 -0.54
CA THR A 57 -5.66 -0.95 -1.51
C THR A 57 -6.11 0.29 -0.75
N GLY A 58 -5.65 1.46 -1.16
CA GLY A 58 -6.05 2.69 -0.50
C GLY A 58 -5.03 3.81 -0.63
N GLU A 59 -5.00 4.67 0.38
CA GLU A 59 -4.16 5.87 0.39
C GLU A 59 -2.78 5.56 0.95
N LEU A 60 -1.77 6.18 0.35
CA LEU A 60 -0.37 6.04 0.77
C LEU A 60 0.29 7.41 0.79
N VAL A 61 1.24 7.57 1.73
CA VAL A 61 2.10 8.75 1.82
C VAL A 61 3.53 8.27 1.98
N ASN A 62 4.41 8.66 1.06
CA ASN A 62 5.82 8.25 1.07
C ASN A 62 5.98 6.73 1.15
N GLY A 63 5.11 5.99 0.46
CA GLY A 63 5.16 4.54 0.44
C GLY A 63 4.57 3.85 1.66
N MET A 64 4.03 4.61 2.60
CA MET A 64 3.42 4.05 3.82
C MET A 64 1.90 4.14 3.76
N MET A 65 1.23 3.13 4.30
CA MET A 65 -0.23 3.17 4.43
C MET A 65 -0.62 4.35 5.31
N HIS A 66 -1.52 5.19 4.83
CA HIS A 66 -1.94 6.38 5.55
C HIS A 66 -3.31 6.80 5.04
N GLY A 67 -4.18 7.27 5.93
CA GLY A 67 -5.55 7.59 5.55
C GLY A 67 -6.41 6.35 5.51
N ARG A 68 -7.28 6.24 4.52
CA ARG A 68 -8.21 5.10 4.43
C ARG A 68 -7.67 4.02 3.52
N GLY A 69 -7.83 2.77 3.96
CA GLY A 69 -7.39 1.66 3.14
C GLY A 69 -7.94 0.32 3.56
N HIS A 70 -7.63 -0.69 2.76
CA HIS A 70 -8.07 -2.07 2.95
C HIS A 70 -6.86 -2.99 2.83
N LEU A 71 -6.48 -3.62 3.92
CA LEU A 71 -5.34 -4.53 3.97
C LEU A 71 -5.84 -5.96 4.10
N ILE A 72 -5.38 -6.83 3.20
CA ILE A 72 -5.71 -8.25 3.20
C ILE A 72 -4.42 -9.03 3.44
N ASN A 73 -4.44 -9.89 4.45
CA ASN A 73 -3.31 -10.73 4.79
C ASN A 73 -3.44 -12.11 4.14
N PRO A 74 -2.32 -12.82 3.93
CA PRO A 74 -2.38 -14.14 3.28
C PRO A 74 -3.18 -15.19 4.04
N ASP A 75 -3.33 -15.02 5.36
CA ASP A 75 -4.11 -15.94 6.18
C ASP A 75 -5.63 -15.67 6.10
N GLY A 76 -6.03 -14.69 5.29
CA GLY A 76 -7.44 -14.33 5.11
C GLY A 76 -7.95 -13.27 6.07
N THR A 77 -7.13 -12.80 7.01
CA THR A 77 -7.54 -11.69 7.87
C THR A 77 -7.49 -10.39 7.08
N GLN A 78 -8.35 -9.44 7.46
CA GLN A 78 -8.47 -8.17 6.75
C GLN A 78 -8.63 -7.02 7.72
N TYR A 79 -8.14 -5.85 7.34
CA TYR A 79 -8.42 -4.62 8.05
C TYR A 79 -8.95 -3.59 7.05
N ILE A 80 -10.07 -2.96 7.38
CA ILE A 80 -10.67 -1.90 6.57
C ILE A 80 -10.83 -0.69 7.46
N GLY A 81 -10.15 0.40 7.12
CA GLY A 81 -10.27 1.60 7.94
C GLY A 81 -9.10 2.55 7.77
N GLU A 82 -8.76 3.23 8.86
CA GLU A 82 -7.76 4.28 8.84
C GLU A 82 -6.39 3.75 9.24
N PHE A 83 -5.37 4.32 8.60
CA PHE A 83 -3.97 4.02 8.87
C PHE A 83 -3.21 5.31 9.14
N GLN A 84 -2.16 5.22 9.92
CA GLN A 84 -1.20 6.29 10.09
C GLN A 84 0.19 5.68 10.14
N LEU A 85 1.04 6.07 9.18
CA LEU A 85 2.43 5.61 9.08
C LEU A 85 2.53 4.09 9.19
N ASP A 86 1.81 3.39 8.31
CA ASP A 86 1.76 1.92 8.20
C ASP A 86 1.04 1.21 9.33
N LYS A 87 0.47 1.93 10.28
CA LYS A 87 -0.20 1.32 11.42
C LYS A 87 -1.69 1.63 11.42
N ARG A 88 -2.49 0.69 11.91
CA ARG A 88 -3.92 0.91 12.10
C ARG A 88 -4.10 2.05 13.10
N HIS A 89 -4.96 2.99 12.79
CA HIS A 89 -5.17 4.16 13.61
C HIS A 89 -6.56 4.72 13.37
N GLY A 90 -7.14 5.37 14.38
CA GLY A 90 -8.49 5.93 14.24
C GLY A 90 -9.55 4.86 14.23
N GLN A 91 -10.46 4.91 13.27
CA GLN A 91 -11.58 3.96 13.17
C GLN A 91 -11.31 2.90 12.13
N GLY A 92 -11.64 1.66 12.44
CA GLY A 92 -11.46 0.59 11.47
C GLY A 92 -12.11 -0.70 11.92
N LYS A 93 -12.21 -1.64 10.97
CA LYS A 93 -12.82 -2.94 11.16
C LYS A 93 -11.78 -4.01 10.86
N PHE A 94 -11.56 -4.90 11.81
CA PHE A 94 -10.66 -6.03 11.63
C PHE A 94 -11.50 -7.30 11.50
N ILE A 95 -11.25 -8.06 10.45
CA ILE A 95 -11.97 -9.32 10.19
C ILE A 95 -10.96 -10.44 10.35
N TRP A 96 -11.19 -11.31 11.34
CA TRP A 96 -10.34 -12.47 11.57
C TRP A 96 -10.75 -13.61 10.66
N TYR A 97 -9.88 -14.56 10.55
CA TYR A 97 -10.18 -15.83 9.91
C TYR A 97 -11.48 -16.40 10.50
N LYS A 98 -12.35 -16.94 9.63
CA LYS A 98 -13.67 -17.48 9.98
C LYS A 98 -14.71 -16.42 10.37
N GLY A 99 -14.50 -15.19 9.94
CA GLY A 99 -15.55 -14.16 10.04
C GLY A 99 -15.71 -13.46 11.38
N ARG A 100 -14.80 -13.67 12.34
CA ARG A 100 -14.81 -12.86 13.56
C ARG A 100 -14.43 -11.43 13.19
N GLU A 101 -15.06 -10.46 13.84
CA GLU A 101 -14.85 -9.05 13.52
C GLU A 101 -14.64 -8.22 14.78
N TYR A 102 -13.80 -7.22 14.66
CA TYR A 102 -13.71 -6.12 15.61
C TYR A 102 -13.87 -4.83 14.82
N GLU A 103 -14.72 -3.93 15.32
CA GLU A 103 -14.94 -2.64 14.72
C GLU A 103 -14.84 -1.57 15.80
N GLY A 104 -14.01 -0.57 15.60
CA GLY A 104 -13.83 0.48 16.58
C GLY A 104 -12.54 1.24 16.41
N GLY A 105 -12.06 1.81 17.50
CA GLY A 105 -10.87 2.66 17.51
C GLY A 105 -9.59 1.89 17.57
N TRP A 106 -8.56 2.43 16.94
CA TRP A 106 -7.22 1.87 16.88
C TRP A 106 -6.20 2.97 17.16
N VAL A 107 -5.18 2.64 17.93
CA VAL A 107 -4.04 3.53 18.14
C VAL A 107 -2.78 2.70 17.95
N ARG A 108 -1.97 3.06 16.93
CA ARG A 108 -0.71 2.39 16.60
C ARG A 108 -0.87 0.87 16.49
N GLY A 109 -1.96 0.41 15.88
CA GLY A 109 -2.19 -1.01 15.65
C GLY A 109 -2.77 -1.78 16.83
N LYS A 110 -3.23 -1.08 17.84
CA LYS A 110 -3.77 -1.73 19.05
C LYS A 110 -5.19 -1.33 19.34
#